data_7552d1c9f2b14b5d7382c94c24fdc2f9
#
_entry.id   7552d1c9f2b14b5d7382c94c24fdc2f9
#
_cell.length_a   1.000
_cell.length_b   1.000
_cell.length_c   1.000
_cell.angle_alpha   90.00
_cell.angle_beta   90.00
_cell.angle_gamma   90.00
#
_symmetry.space_group_name_H-M   'P 1'
#
loop_
_entity.id
_entity.type
_entity.pdbx_description
1 polymer ?
#
loop_
_entity_poly.entity_id
_entity_poly.type
_entity_poly.pdbx_seq_one_letter_code
_entity_poly.pdbx_strand_id
1 'polypeptide(L)'
;MQQSVPDHLVSLRRDLHRHPEPAWREFYTTSRIVDELERIGVDQLYVGKAALGTEHGDLRLAVPDDDVLDEWFEQARAEGAREDVLEQTKGGYTGALAVLEKGDGPTIALRVDIDALPQRESDDPNHVPAAEGFRSEHEGAMHACGHDAHVTFGIGVLEQIKESDFSGTFKLFFQPAEEVIGGGKPMAKSGHLDDVDYLLGVHVGLDHPTGEVVAGIDGFLAVNHFNVEFTGLPAHAGAAPDEGHNAVQALATAIQNCYAIPRHQDGATRVNCGVVGGGTAANIIPESAFMHVEVRGRTTELMGYMKEKAVRVIESAADMYECDVEFTEIGEAPSAESDQSLVDIVNEVAGNSPLVSSTMERDTLGGSEDATFLMQEVQDNGGEAAYVCIGTSHPTGHHTATFDVEEESIDVAVDVLSKSILEIAARRP
;
A
#
# COMPACT_ATOMS: atom_id res chain seq x y z
N MET A 1 -17.26 32.10 4.54
CA MET A 1 -15.92 32.24 3.91
C MET A 1 -15.46 30.82 3.78
N GLN A 2 -15.25 30.33 2.56
CA GLN A 2 -14.60 29.05 2.33
C GLN A 2 -13.22 29.16 2.99
N GLN A 3 -12.91 28.32 3.97
CA GLN A 3 -11.55 28.19 4.48
C GLN A 3 -10.74 27.58 3.31
N SER A 4 -9.77 28.28 2.81
CA SER A 4 -8.84 27.72 1.82
C SER A 4 -7.91 26.74 2.51
N VAL A 5 -7.50 25.68 1.78
CA VAL A 5 -6.45 24.75 2.23
C VAL A 5 -5.30 25.55 2.84
N PRO A 6 -4.81 25.18 4.03
CA PRO A 6 -3.66 25.87 4.61
C PRO A 6 -2.47 25.80 3.66
N ASP A 7 -1.87 26.95 3.33
CA ASP A 7 -0.78 27.06 2.36
C ASP A 7 0.38 26.07 2.64
N HIS A 8 0.62 25.72 3.90
CA HIS A 8 1.68 24.78 4.26
C HIS A 8 1.37 23.34 3.87
N LEU A 9 0.09 22.90 3.90
CA LEU A 9 -0.31 21.55 3.46
C LEU A 9 -0.20 21.42 1.94
N VAL A 10 -0.63 22.46 1.19
CA VAL A 10 -0.42 22.52 -0.26
C VAL A 10 1.08 22.48 -0.59
N SER A 11 1.89 23.24 0.15
CA SER A 11 3.34 23.26 -0.05
C SER A 11 3.98 21.92 0.25
N LEU A 12 3.54 21.23 1.31
CA LEU A 12 3.99 19.88 1.66
C LEU A 12 3.63 18.87 0.56
N ARG A 13 2.36 18.86 0.12
CA ARG A 13 1.91 17.99 -0.97
C ARG A 13 2.76 18.18 -2.23
N ARG A 14 2.96 19.42 -2.67
CA ARG A 14 3.73 19.76 -3.87
C ARG A 14 5.22 19.46 -3.73
N ASP A 15 5.75 19.51 -2.50
CA ASP A 15 7.13 19.10 -2.21
C ASP A 15 7.29 17.59 -2.36
N LEU A 16 6.40 16.80 -1.77
CA LEU A 16 6.38 15.34 -1.92
C LEU A 16 6.15 14.91 -3.37
N HIS A 17 5.27 15.62 -4.09
CA HIS A 17 4.98 15.35 -5.51
C HIS A 17 6.21 15.55 -6.41
N ARG A 18 7.08 16.52 -6.07
CA ARG A 18 8.35 16.71 -6.78
C ARG A 18 9.38 15.61 -6.51
N HIS A 19 9.32 14.99 -5.33
CA HIS A 19 10.29 14.00 -4.86
C HIS A 19 9.64 12.63 -4.63
N PRO A 20 8.93 12.06 -5.64
CA PRO A 20 8.24 10.79 -5.48
C PRO A 20 9.25 9.65 -5.34
N GLU A 21 9.05 8.81 -4.36
CA GLU A 21 9.91 7.67 -4.07
C GLU A 21 9.09 6.38 -4.11
N PRO A 22 9.43 5.41 -4.98
CA PRO A 22 8.72 4.15 -5.04
C PRO A 22 8.93 3.28 -3.79
N ALA A 23 8.10 2.25 -3.65
CA ALA A 23 8.06 1.33 -2.52
C ALA A 23 9.43 0.96 -1.93
N TRP A 24 9.57 1.04 -0.60
CA TRP A 24 10.79 0.81 0.20
C TRP A 24 11.94 1.79 -0.04
N ARG A 25 11.70 2.86 -0.81
CA ARG A 25 12.68 3.90 -1.15
C ARG A 25 12.27 5.27 -0.63
N GLU A 26 11.24 5.36 0.21
CA GLU A 26 10.59 6.57 0.73
C GLU A 26 11.46 7.26 1.81
N PHE A 27 12.75 7.45 1.50
CA PHE A 27 13.75 8.01 2.42
C PHE A 27 13.54 9.52 2.64
N TYR A 28 13.42 10.29 1.56
CA TYR A 28 13.13 11.72 1.61
C TYR A 28 11.74 11.96 2.20
N THR A 29 10.74 11.22 1.71
CA THR A 29 9.36 11.30 2.17
C THR A 29 9.25 11.04 3.68
N THR A 30 9.90 9.98 4.19
CA THR A 30 9.96 9.71 5.63
C THR A 30 10.63 10.84 6.40
N SER A 31 11.72 11.42 5.87
CA SER A 31 12.39 12.57 6.48
C SER A 31 11.48 13.80 6.55
N ARG A 32 10.74 14.10 5.49
CA ARG A 32 9.78 15.21 5.46
C ARG A 32 8.62 15.00 6.44
N ILE A 33 8.13 13.76 6.56
CA ILE A 33 7.11 13.39 7.55
C ILE A 33 7.62 13.65 8.96
N VAL A 34 8.83 13.21 9.28
CA VAL A 34 9.44 13.42 10.60
C VAL A 34 9.60 14.91 10.93
N ASP A 35 10.01 15.74 9.96
CA ASP A 35 10.07 17.20 10.15
C ASP A 35 8.71 17.79 10.56
N GLU A 36 7.63 17.39 9.89
CA GLU A 36 6.30 17.87 10.21
C GLU A 36 5.80 17.35 11.57
N LEU A 37 6.07 16.09 11.90
CA LEU A 37 5.70 15.50 13.20
C LEU A 37 6.43 16.16 14.36
N GLU A 38 7.72 16.49 14.21
CA GLU A 38 8.49 17.23 15.21
C GLU A 38 8.01 18.70 15.33
N ARG A 39 7.67 19.34 14.20
CA ARG A 39 7.09 20.70 14.21
C ARG A 39 5.76 20.74 14.97
N ILE A 40 4.91 19.76 14.75
CA ILE A 40 3.63 19.62 15.45
C ILE A 40 3.90 19.27 16.92
N GLY A 41 4.87 18.41 17.20
CA GLY A 41 5.26 17.98 18.56
C GLY A 41 4.33 16.88 19.06
N VAL A 42 4.57 15.64 18.63
CA VAL A 42 3.88 14.43 19.09
C VAL A 42 4.53 13.88 20.36
N ASP A 43 3.80 13.05 21.13
CA ASP A 43 4.31 12.49 22.39
C ASP A 43 5.30 11.35 22.16
N GLN A 44 5.04 10.50 21.12
CA GLN A 44 5.95 9.44 20.72
C GLN A 44 6.05 9.43 19.19
N LEU A 45 7.26 9.15 18.69
CA LEU A 45 7.58 9.04 17.28
C LEU A 45 8.41 7.79 17.05
N TYR A 46 7.92 6.91 16.20
CA TYR A 46 8.62 5.71 15.75
C TYR A 46 8.94 5.85 14.26
N VAL A 47 10.18 5.55 13.87
CA VAL A 47 10.66 5.68 12.50
C VAL A 47 11.30 4.37 12.06
N GLY A 48 11.09 3.99 10.82
CA GLY A 48 11.76 2.86 10.20
C GLY A 48 11.46 1.53 10.91
N LYS A 49 12.50 0.83 11.33
CA LYS A 49 12.37 -0.47 12.02
C LYS A 49 11.45 -0.42 13.23
N ALA A 50 11.47 0.67 13.97
CA ALA A 50 10.64 0.85 15.15
C ALA A 50 9.16 1.00 14.78
N ALA A 51 8.83 1.63 13.66
CA ALA A 51 7.48 1.74 13.15
C ALA A 51 6.96 0.41 12.55
N LEU A 52 7.85 -0.37 11.93
CA LEU A 52 7.53 -1.64 11.27
C LEU A 52 7.62 -2.87 12.20
N GLY A 53 8.05 -2.70 13.45
CA GLY A 53 8.08 -3.77 14.45
C GLY A 53 8.97 -4.97 14.10
N THR A 54 10.10 -4.74 13.45
CA THR A 54 10.99 -5.81 12.92
C THR A 54 11.67 -6.66 13.99
N GLU A 55 11.42 -6.44 15.27
CA GLU A 55 11.96 -7.23 16.38
C GLU A 55 11.53 -8.71 16.33
N HIS A 56 10.42 -9.00 15.64
CA HIS A 56 9.87 -10.36 15.48
C HIS A 56 10.19 -11.00 14.12
N GLY A 57 11.08 -10.40 13.34
CA GLY A 57 11.49 -10.83 12.01
C GLY A 57 11.15 -9.81 10.93
N ASP A 58 11.81 -9.91 9.80
CA ASP A 58 11.51 -9.07 8.64
C ASP A 58 10.33 -9.66 7.86
N LEU A 59 9.19 -8.98 7.89
CA LEU A 59 7.97 -9.37 7.19
C LEU A 59 7.73 -8.56 5.91
N ARG A 60 8.70 -7.70 5.52
CA ARG A 60 8.62 -6.90 4.30
C ARG A 60 8.65 -7.80 3.06
N LEU A 61 7.85 -7.45 2.06
CA LEU A 61 7.80 -8.14 0.78
C LEU A 61 8.23 -7.20 -0.35
N ALA A 62 8.72 -7.76 -1.46
CA ALA A 62 9.20 -7.01 -2.62
C ALA A 62 10.25 -5.92 -2.30
N VAL A 63 11.10 -6.15 -1.32
CA VAL A 63 12.20 -5.23 -1.01
C VAL A 63 13.19 -5.24 -2.18
N PRO A 64 13.56 -4.07 -2.73
CA PRO A 64 14.56 -4.00 -3.78
C PRO A 64 15.94 -4.47 -3.34
N ASP A 65 16.81 -4.78 -4.31
CA ASP A 65 18.20 -5.11 -4.06
C ASP A 65 18.95 -3.96 -3.38
N ASP A 66 19.97 -4.28 -2.60
CA ASP A 66 20.72 -3.30 -1.78
C ASP A 66 21.32 -2.16 -2.61
N ASP A 67 21.79 -2.41 -3.82
CA ASP A 67 22.34 -1.39 -4.72
C ASP A 67 21.27 -0.38 -5.18
N VAL A 68 20.03 -0.81 -5.38
CA VAL A 68 18.90 0.06 -5.70
C VAL A 68 18.53 0.91 -4.48
N LEU A 69 18.49 0.29 -3.29
CA LEU A 69 18.19 1.01 -2.05
C LEU A 69 19.28 2.06 -1.74
N ASP A 70 20.55 1.71 -1.93
CA ASP A 70 21.68 2.63 -1.70
C ASP A 70 21.66 3.82 -2.68
N GLU A 71 21.25 3.62 -3.94
CA GLU A 71 21.10 4.72 -4.92
C GLU A 71 20.07 5.75 -4.45
N TRP A 72 18.86 5.30 -4.08
CA TRP A 72 17.78 6.18 -3.61
C TRP A 72 18.11 6.83 -2.25
N PHE A 73 18.79 6.11 -1.38
CA PHE A 73 19.27 6.63 -0.11
C PHE A 73 20.25 7.81 -0.28
N GLU A 74 21.22 7.67 -1.20
CA GLU A 74 22.17 8.77 -1.51
C GLU A 74 21.47 9.91 -2.26
N GLN A 75 20.47 9.63 -3.07
CA GLN A 75 19.65 10.65 -3.72
C GLN A 75 18.88 11.47 -2.69
N ALA A 76 18.15 10.82 -1.77
CA ALA A 76 17.43 11.50 -0.70
C ALA A 76 18.35 12.37 0.17
N ARG A 77 19.57 11.88 0.47
CA ARG A 77 20.61 12.66 1.17
C ARG A 77 20.97 13.92 0.40
N ALA A 78 21.17 13.82 -0.92
CA ALA A 78 21.53 14.96 -1.77
C ALA A 78 20.41 15.99 -1.88
N GLU A 79 19.16 15.58 -1.74
CA GLU A 79 17.95 16.41 -1.72
C GLU A 79 17.65 17.02 -0.35
N GLY A 80 18.42 16.66 0.67
CA GLY A 80 18.37 17.29 1.99
C GLY A 80 17.59 16.51 3.05
N ALA A 81 17.35 15.21 2.84
CA ALA A 81 16.83 14.34 3.89
C ALA A 81 17.78 14.33 5.11
N ARG A 82 17.20 14.30 6.29
CA ARG A 82 17.93 14.35 7.57
C ARG A 82 18.77 13.10 7.79
N GLU A 83 20.01 13.27 8.15
CA GLU A 83 20.94 12.15 8.39
C GLU A 83 20.48 11.21 9.51
N ASP A 84 19.90 11.73 10.58
CA ASP A 84 19.39 10.94 11.70
C ASP A 84 18.16 10.09 11.31
N VAL A 85 17.36 10.55 10.34
CA VAL A 85 16.24 9.78 9.78
C VAL A 85 16.77 8.76 8.77
N LEU A 86 17.69 9.14 7.90
CA LEU A 86 18.32 8.25 6.93
C LEU A 86 18.97 7.04 7.61
N GLU A 87 19.66 7.22 8.72
CA GLU A 87 20.26 6.11 9.48
C GLU A 87 19.19 5.14 10.05
N GLN A 88 17.99 5.63 10.40
CA GLN A 88 16.89 4.79 10.89
C GLN A 88 16.15 4.04 9.76
N THR A 89 16.14 4.62 8.55
CA THR A 89 15.44 4.05 7.37
C THR A 89 16.33 3.21 6.48
N LYS A 90 17.64 3.17 6.76
CA LYS A 90 18.63 2.44 5.97
C LYS A 90 18.23 0.99 5.69
N GLY A 91 18.40 0.55 4.42
CA GLY A 91 18.01 -0.76 3.96
C GLY A 91 16.51 -0.86 3.65
N GLY A 92 15.85 0.27 3.35
CA GLY A 92 14.45 0.33 2.95
C GLY A 92 13.46 0.17 4.13
N TYR A 93 13.89 0.43 5.36
CA TYR A 93 12.98 0.48 6.51
C TYR A 93 12.35 1.87 6.60
N THR A 94 11.52 2.24 5.64
CA THR A 94 10.88 3.54 5.54
C THR A 94 9.54 3.58 6.31
N GLY A 95 8.92 4.77 6.40
CA GLY A 95 7.67 4.97 7.13
C GLY A 95 7.86 5.39 8.59
N ALA A 96 6.75 5.84 9.17
CA ALA A 96 6.71 6.37 10.53
C ALA A 96 5.37 6.11 11.23
N LEU A 97 5.38 6.20 12.56
CA LEU A 97 4.20 6.22 13.40
C LEU A 97 4.31 7.35 14.42
N ALA A 98 3.31 8.21 14.45
CA ALA A 98 3.16 9.25 15.46
C ALA A 98 2.09 8.87 16.48
N VAL A 99 2.34 9.16 17.76
CA VAL A 99 1.38 8.97 18.85
C VAL A 99 1.16 10.30 19.56
N LEU A 100 -0.11 10.68 19.71
CA LEU A 100 -0.54 11.86 20.45
C LEU A 100 -1.45 11.41 21.60
N GLU A 101 -1.02 11.68 22.83
CA GLU A 101 -1.74 11.32 24.07
C GLU A 101 -2.48 12.54 24.64
N LYS A 102 -3.80 12.48 24.69
CA LYS A 102 -4.65 13.59 25.17
C LYS A 102 -5.62 13.17 26.27
N GLY A 103 -5.11 12.41 27.25
CA GLY A 103 -5.88 11.97 28.41
C GLY A 103 -6.57 10.62 28.24
N ASP A 104 -7.52 10.34 29.13
CA ASP A 104 -8.25 9.07 29.13
C ASP A 104 -9.26 9.02 27.97
N GLY A 105 -9.41 7.87 27.32
CA GLY A 105 -10.34 7.67 26.21
C GLY A 105 -9.90 6.55 25.28
N PRO A 106 -10.57 6.37 24.14
CA PRO A 106 -10.22 5.33 23.18
C PRO A 106 -8.90 5.61 22.47
N THR A 107 -8.27 4.54 21.98
CA THR A 107 -7.16 4.61 21.05
C THR A 107 -7.71 4.57 19.62
N ILE A 108 -7.53 5.66 18.87
CA ILE A 108 -8.01 5.79 17.49
C ILE A 108 -6.81 5.94 16.55
N ALA A 109 -6.79 5.16 15.49
CA ALA A 109 -5.74 5.20 14.49
C ALA A 109 -6.25 5.76 13.16
N LEU A 110 -5.37 6.46 12.45
CA LEU A 110 -5.51 6.79 11.04
C LEU A 110 -4.30 6.21 10.29
N ARG A 111 -4.55 5.51 9.18
CA ARG A 111 -3.52 5.02 8.27
C ARG A 111 -3.53 5.83 6.98
N VAL A 112 -2.37 6.29 6.57
CA VAL A 112 -2.08 6.83 5.24
C VAL A 112 -0.87 6.11 4.66
N ASP A 113 -0.84 5.91 3.34
CA ASP A 113 0.32 5.41 2.61
C ASP A 113 1.20 6.55 2.10
N ILE A 114 2.44 6.23 1.66
CA ILE A 114 3.43 7.27 1.39
C ILE A 114 4.28 7.04 0.13
N ASP A 115 4.20 5.87 -0.50
CA ASP A 115 5.04 5.52 -1.63
C ASP A 115 4.50 6.03 -2.97
N ALA A 116 5.34 5.99 -3.99
CA ALA A 116 5.03 6.39 -5.35
C ALA A 116 5.17 5.22 -6.32
N LEU A 117 4.73 5.41 -7.55
CA LEU A 117 4.85 4.43 -8.62
C LEU A 117 6.12 4.63 -9.44
N PRO A 118 6.76 3.52 -9.92
CA PRO A 118 7.89 3.59 -10.85
C PRO A 118 7.40 3.91 -12.28
N GLN A 119 6.88 5.13 -12.45
CA GLN A 119 6.25 5.60 -13.68
C GLN A 119 6.69 7.02 -14.00
N ARG A 120 6.92 7.32 -15.28
CA ARG A 120 7.23 8.68 -15.74
C ARG A 120 5.98 9.56 -15.73
N GLU A 121 6.06 10.72 -15.10
CA GLU A 121 5.04 11.74 -15.16
C GLU A 121 5.07 12.53 -16.47
N SER A 122 3.88 12.96 -16.94
CA SER A 122 3.70 13.74 -18.15
C SER A 122 4.37 15.12 -18.05
N ASP A 123 4.99 15.55 -19.15
CA ASP A 123 5.51 16.90 -19.34
C ASP A 123 4.58 17.79 -20.20
N ASP A 124 3.33 17.35 -20.43
CA ASP A 124 2.33 18.12 -21.16
C ASP A 124 2.05 19.44 -20.42
N PRO A 125 2.12 20.61 -21.08
CA PRO A 125 1.85 21.90 -20.47
C PRO A 125 0.41 22.08 -19.97
N ASN A 126 -0.52 21.18 -20.28
CA ASN A 126 -1.86 21.15 -19.70
C ASN A 126 -1.96 20.27 -18.43
N HIS A 127 -0.91 19.49 -18.12
CA HIS A 127 -0.83 18.77 -16.86
C HIS A 127 -0.50 19.74 -15.74
N VAL A 128 -1.35 19.83 -14.71
CA VAL A 128 -1.24 20.85 -13.65
C VAL A 128 0.13 20.86 -12.97
N PRO A 129 0.70 19.73 -12.52
CA PRO A 129 2.05 19.69 -11.94
C PRO A 129 3.12 20.27 -12.87
N ALA A 130 3.06 19.99 -14.17
CA ALA A 130 3.99 20.54 -15.15
C ALA A 130 3.76 22.03 -15.39
N ALA A 131 2.50 22.46 -15.46
CA ALA A 131 2.12 23.86 -15.69
C ALA A 131 2.48 24.77 -14.51
N GLU A 132 2.34 24.27 -13.28
CA GLU A 132 2.55 25.04 -12.05
C GLU A 132 3.94 24.78 -11.41
N GLY A 133 4.78 23.94 -12.02
CA GLY A 133 6.18 23.77 -11.65
C GLY A 133 6.41 22.92 -10.41
N PHE A 134 5.52 21.95 -10.15
CA PHE A 134 5.72 20.94 -9.10
C PHE A 134 5.69 19.50 -9.63
N ARG A 135 5.84 19.30 -10.93
CA ARG A 135 6.04 17.99 -11.56
C ARG A 135 7.22 17.25 -10.93
N SER A 136 7.15 15.91 -10.90
CA SER A 136 8.24 15.03 -10.45
C SER A 136 9.61 15.45 -11.02
N GLU A 137 10.58 15.58 -10.15
CA GLU A 137 12.00 15.78 -10.46
C GLU A 137 12.74 14.45 -10.61
N HIS A 138 12.12 13.33 -10.22
CA HIS A 138 12.62 11.96 -10.38
C HIS A 138 12.13 11.35 -11.69
N GLU A 139 13.00 11.32 -12.71
CA GLU A 139 12.65 10.75 -14.00
C GLU A 139 12.32 9.25 -13.86
N GLY A 140 11.08 8.88 -13.99
CA GLY A 140 10.61 7.49 -13.86
C GLY A 140 9.98 7.15 -12.52
N ALA A 141 9.71 8.13 -11.66
CA ALA A 141 8.87 7.99 -10.49
C ALA A 141 7.80 9.09 -10.47
N MET A 142 6.61 8.79 -9.94
CA MET A 142 5.47 9.69 -9.91
C MET A 142 4.47 9.28 -8.83
N HIS A 143 3.88 10.24 -8.11
CA HIS A 143 2.70 10.01 -7.30
C HIS A 143 1.45 9.89 -8.18
N ALA A 144 1.25 8.72 -8.82
CA ALA A 144 0.13 8.44 -9.71
C ALA A 144 -1.06 7.76 -9.01
N CYS A 145 -1.03 7.69 -7.67
CA CYS A 145 -2.11 7.19 -6.82
C CYS A 145 -2.56 8.19 -5.74
N GLY A 146 -1.84 9.32 -5.59
CA GLY A 146 -2.23 10.40 -4.66
C GLY A 146 -1.71 10.24 -3.23
N HIS A 147 -0.71 9.40 -2.99
CA HIS A 147 -0.16 9.18 -1.66
C HIS A 147 0.55 10.42 -1.10
N ASP A 148 1.03 11.33 -1.94
CA ASP A 148 1.48 12.68 -1.55
C ASP A 148 0.36 13.49 -0.87
N ALA A 149 -0.88 13.37 -1.36
CA ALA A 149 -2.04 13.96 -0.72
C ALA A 149 -2.43 13.20 0.57
N HIS A 150 -2.30 11.87 0.60
CA HIS A 150 -2.58 11.07 1.81
C HIS A 150 -1.67 11.48 2.97
N VAL A 151 -0.38 11.71 2.74
CA VAL A 151 0.53 12.27 3.75
C VAL A 151 0.00 13.59 4.28
N THR A 152 -0.44 14.50 3.39
CA THR A 152 -0.96 15.81 3.81
C THR A 152 -2.29 15.70 4.54
N PHE A 153 -3.14 14.74 4.20
CA PHE A 153 -4.35 14.44 4.97
C PHE A 153 -3.99 14.06 6.41
N GLY A 154 -3.06 13.11 6.59
CA GLY A 154 -2.60 12.67 7.89
C GLY A 154 -2.04 13.82 8.73
N ILE A 155 -1.16 14.63 8.17
CA ILE A 155 -0.57 15.80 8.86
C ILE A 155 -1.65 16.81 9.24
N GLY A 156 -2.55 17.16 8.34
CA GLY A 156 -3.65 18.09 8.62
C GLY A 156 -4.61 17.59 9.70
N VAL A 157 -4.95 16.29 9.66
CA VAL A 157 -5.77 15.65 10.72
C VAL A 157 -5.06 15.69 12.06
N LEU A 158 -3.78 15.36 12.13
CA LEU A 158 -3.00 15.39 13.37
C LEU A 158 -2.97 16.80 13.98
N GLU A 159 -2.81 17.86 13.16
CA GLU A 159 -2.87 19.25 13.61
C GLU A 159 -4.24 19.58 14.23
N GLN A 160 -5.33 19.21 13.55
CA GLN A 160 -6.68 19.44 14.05
C GLN A 160 -6.95 18.68 15.36
N ILE A 161 -6.57 17.42 15.47
CA ILE A 161 -6.72 16.61 16.68
C ILE A 161 -5.92 17.19 17.83
N LYS A 162 -4.69 17.64 17.58
CA LYS A 162 -3.84 18.27 18.60
C LYS A 162 -4.44 19.53 19.17
N GLU A 163 -5.03 20.39 18.34
CA GLU A 163 -5.64 21.67 18.77
C GLU A 163 -7.05 21.51 19.37
N SER A 164 -7.72 20.36 19.13
CA SER A 164 -9.07 20.08 19.58
C SER A 164 -9.16 19.72 21.07
N ASP A 165 -10.36 19.48 21.54
CA ASP A 165 -10.69 18.90 22.85
C ASP A 165 -10.78 17.36 22.83
N PHE A 166 -10.14 16.72 21.87
CA PHE A 166 -10.00 15.26 21.80
C PHE A 166 -9.50 14.69 23.15
N SER A 167 -10.07 13.56 23.57
CA SER A 167 -9.61 12.83 24.74
C SER A 167 -9.40 11.36 24.36
N GLY A 168 -8.22 10.85 24.61
CA GLY A 168 -7.78 9.51 24.22
C GLY A 168 -6.37 9.50 23.65
N THR A 169 -6.02 8.44 22.94
CA THR A 169 -4.77 8.30 22.19
C THR A 169 -5.06 8.32 20.69
N PHE A 170 -4.36 9.20 19.95
CA PHE A 170 -4.43 9.21 18.51
C PHE A 170 -3.11 8.68 17.91
N LYS A 171 -3.20 7.69 17.03
CA LYS A 171 -2.07 7.09 16.32
C LYS A 171 -2.19 7.35 14.83
N LEU A 172 -1.13 7.92 14.24
CA LEU A 172 -1.06 8.19 12.80
C LEU A 172 0.04 7.35 12.18
N PHE A 173 -0.37 6.40 11.34
CA PHE A 173 0.50 5.48 10.61
C PHE A 173 0.80 6.04 9.22
N PHE A 174 2.07 6.20 8.90
CA PHE A 174 2.59 6.51 7.56
C PHE A 174 3.19 5.23 6.98
N GLN A 175 2.37 4.50 6.23
CA GLN A 175 2.72 3.18 5.73
C GLN A 175 3.49 3.26 4.42
N PRO A 176 4.70 2.67 4.32
CA PRO A 176 5.44 2.55 3.06
C PRO A 176 4.92 1.38 2.21
N ALA A 177 5.34 1.35 0.95
CA ALA A 177 5.29 0.20 0.05
C ALA A 177 3.89 -0.42 -0.14
N GLU A 178 2.85 0.43 -0.24
CA GLU A 178 1.49 0.00 -0.57
C GLU A 178 1.41 -0.55 -2.00
N GLU A 179 2.02 0.12 -2.98
CA GLU A 179 1.93 -0.19 -4.41
C GLU A 179 2.51 -1.58 -4.79
N VAL A 180 3.28 -2.17 -3.89
CA VAL A 180 3.77 -3.55 -4.02
C VAL A 180 3.09 -4.51 -3.04
N ILE A 181 2.05 -4.04 -2.31
CA ILE A 181 1.36 -4.80 -1.25
C ILE A 181 2.35 -5.44 -0.27
N GLY A 182 3.33 -4.65 0.17
CA GLY A 182 4.48 -5.11 0.94
C GLY A 182 4.61 -4.50 2.33
N GLY A 183 4.04 -3.31 2.58
CA GLY A 183 4.22 -2.54 3.80
C GLY A 183 3.16 -2.74 4.88
N GLY A 184 1.93 -3.09 4.50
CA GLY A 184 0.82 -3.25 5.43
C GLY A 184 1.04 -4.38 6.44
N LYS A 185 1.52 -5.53 6.01
CA LYS A 185 1.76 -6.70 6.87
C LYS A 185 2.78 -6.44 7.99
N PRO A 186 4.00 -5.93 7.72
CA PRO A 186 4.95 -5.62 8.79
C PRO A 186 4.40 -4.56 9.74
N MET A 187 3.73 -3.52 9.24
CA MET A 187 3.16 -2.48 10.09
C MET A 187 2.02 -3.01 10.97
N ALA A 188 1.13 -3.85 10.44
CA ALA A 188 0.08 -4.50 11.21
C ALA A 188 0.63 -5.41 12.33
N LYS A 189 1.71 -6.13 12.06
CA LYS A 189 2.35 -7.05 13.02
C LYS A 189 3.40 -6.39 13.91
N SER A 190 3.49 -5.05 13.89
CA SER A 190 4.44 -4.30 14.70
C SER A 190 4.15 -4.28 16.20
N GLY A 191 2.94 -4.67 16.62
CA GLY A 191 2.45 -4.54 17.99
C GLY A 191 1.88 -3.15 18.30
N HIS A 192 1.99 -2.18 17.39
CA HIS A 192 1.44 -0.83 17.60
C HIS A 192 -0.09 -0.75 17.45
N LEU A 193 -0.73 -1.81 16.94
CA LEU A 193 -2.19 -1.91 16.81
C LEU A 193 -2.85 -2.69 17.94
N ASP A 194 -2.10 -3.27 18.90
CA ASP A 194 -2.64 -4.17 19.93
C ASP A 194 -3.68 -3.49 20.85
N ASP A 195 -3.58 -2.18 21.03
CA ASP A 195 -4.43 -1.35 21.87
C ASP A 195 -5.33 -0.39 21.07
N VAL A 196 -5.44 -0.58 19.75
CA VAL A 196 -6.27 0.28 18.90
C VAL A 196 -7.73 -0.19 18.93
N ASP A 197 -8.62 0.69 19.37
CA ASP A 197 -10.06 0.44 19.41
C ASP A 197 -10.73 0.71 18.05
N TYR A 198 -10.24 1.75 17.32
CA TYR A 198 -10.83 2.20 16.06
C TYR A 198 -9.74 2.58 15.05
N LEU A 199 -9.86 2.08 13.81
CA LEU A 199 -8.96 2.41 12.71
C LEU A 199 -9.74 3.01 11.54
N LEU A 200 -9.28 4.14 11.04
CA LEU A 200 -9.66 4.66 9.73
C LEU A 200 -8.49 4.51 8.75
N GLY A 201 -8.73 3.89 7.59
CA GLY A 201 -7.91 4.02 6.41
C GLY A 201 -8.50 5.07 5.47
N VAL A 202 -7.69 5.65 4.59
CA VAL A 202 -8.19 6.63 3.61
C VAL A 202 -7.51 6.44 2.27
N HIS A 203 -8.27 6.66 1.19
CA HIS A 203 -7.77 6.79 -0.17
C HIS A 203 -8.41 7.98 -0.87
N VAL A 204 -7.68 8.62 -1.78
CA VAL A 204 -8.20 9.73 -2.59
C VAL A 204 -8.66 9.22 -3.96
N GLY A 205 -9.68 9.83 -4.52
CA GLY A 205 -10.16 9.59 -5.88
C GLY A 205 -11.08 8.39 -6.04
N LEU A 206 -10.57 7.24 -6.44
CA LEU A 206 -11.34 6.00 -6.69
C LEU A 206 -12.58 6.26 -7.59
N ASP A 207 -12.41 7.08 -8.64
CA ASP A 207 -13.46 7.50 -9.59
C ASP A 207 -14.57 8.40 -8.98
N HIS A 208 -14.39 8.90 -7.76
CA HIS A 208 -15.29 9.85 -7.11
C HIS A 208 -14.80 11.29 -7.32
N PRO A 209 -15.68 12.26 -7.66
CA PRO A 209 -15.30 13.65 -7.90
C PRO A 209 -14.99 14.39 -6.60
N THR A 210 -14.25 15.50 -6.71
CA THR A 210 -13.96 16.41 -5.58
C THR A 210 -15.24 16.83 -4.86
N GLY A 211 -15.20 16.76 -3.53
CA GLY A 211 -16.34 17.06 -2.66
C GLY A 211 -17.29 15.87 -2.44
N GLU A 212 -17.09 14.73 -3.07
CA GLU A 212 -17.78 13.49 -2.71
C GLU A 212 -16.98 12.72 -1.67
N VAL A 213 -17.66 12.09 -0.71
CA VAL A 213 -17.07 11.24 0.32
C VAL A 213 -17.80 9.91 0.34
N VAL A 214 -17.05 8.80 0.24
CA VAL A 214 -17.57 7.46 0.49
C VAL A 214 -17.15 7.02 1.88
N ALA A 215 -18.14 6.79 2.74
CA ALA A 215 -17.91 6.53 4.16
C ALA A 215 -17.35 5.14 4.46
N GLY A 216 -17.55 4.16 3.57
CA GLY A 216 -17.03 2.82 3.69
C GLY A 216 -16.68 2.21 2.34
N ILE A 217 -15.42 1.90 2.12
CA ILE A 217 -15.00 1.09 0.99
C ILE A 217 -14.94 -0.37 1.43
N ASP A 218 -15.50 -1.23 0.59
CA ASP A 218 -15.51 -2.69 0.74
C ASP A 218 -14.99 -3.38 -0.52
N GLY A 219 -15.11 -4.71 -0.58
CA GLY A 219 -14.80 -5.48 -1.78
C GLY A 219 -13.32 -5.53 -2.11
N PHE A 220 -12.46 -5.38 -1.11
CA PHE A 220 -11.03 -5.62 -1.22
C PHE A 220 -10.80 -7.08 -1.60
N LEU A 221 -10.16 -7.31 -2.74
CA LEU A 221 -9.82 -8.65 -3.19
C LEU A 221 -8.56 -9.14 -2.46
N ALA A 222 -8.68 -10.26 -1.78
CA ALA A 222 -7.48 -10.91 -1.25
C ALA A 222 -6.58 -11.37 -2.40
N VAL A 223 -5.29 -11.11 -2.29
CA VAL A 223 -4.29 -11.40 -3.31
C VAL A 223 -3.01 -11.98 -2.68
N ASN A 224 -2.34 -12.84 -3.42
CA ASN A 224 -0.97 -13.25 -3.12
C ASN A 224 -0.18 -13.34 -4.42
N HIS A 225 0.99 -12.71 -4.41
CA HIS A 225 1.96 -12.73 -5.50
C HIS A 225 3.18 -13.53 -5.07
N PHE A 226 3.64 -14.45 -5.91
CA PHE A 226 4.85 -15.21 -5.65
C PHE A 226 5.61 -15.53 -6.93
N ASN A 227 6.93 -15.56 -6.80
CA ASN A 227 7.85 -16.01 -7.82
C ASN A 227 8.10 -17.51 -7.64
N VAL A 228 8.30 -18.19 -8.75
CA VAL A 228 8.60 -19.61 -8.81
C VAL A 228 9.83 -19.81 -9.67
N GLU A 229 10.83 -20.50 -9.15
CA GLU A 229 12.04 -20.89 -9.87
C GLU A 229 12.11 -22.41 -9.98
N PHE A 230 12.33 -22.92 -11.19
CA PHE A 230 12.53 -24.34 -11.47
C PHE A 230 14.00 -24.57 -11.78
N THR A 231 14.61 -25.51 -11.10
CA THR A 231 15.98 -25.94 -11.30
C THR A 231 16.02 -27.40 -11.74
N GLY A 232 16.51 -27.64 -12.94
CA GLY A 232 16.69 -28.96 -13.53
C GLY A 232 18.17 -29.30 -13.76
N LEU A 233 18.45 -30.16 -14.73
CA LEU A 233 19.80 -30.60 -15.06
C LEU A 233 20.07 -30.40 -16.56
N PRO A 234 21.12 -29.64 -16.95
CA PRO A 234 21.40 -29.39 -18.37
C PRO A 234 22.05 -30.66 -18.99
N ALA A 235 21.70 -30.88 -20.26
CA ALA A 235 22.32 -31.92 -21.09
C ALA A 235 22.30 -31.53 -22.57
N HIS A 236 23.09 -32.20 -23.38
CA HIS A 236 23.07 -31.97 -24.84
C HIS A 236 21.81 -32.61 -25.43
N ALA A 237 20.87 -31.79 -25.92
CA ALA A 237 19.55 -32.23 -26.35
C ALA A 237 19.56 -33.31 -27.47
N GLY A 238 20.62 -33.40 -28.27
CA GLY A 238 20.74 -34.36 -29.36
C GLY A 238 21.68 -35.55 -29.03
N ALA A 239 22.62 -35.44 -28.07
CA ALA A 239 23.61 -36.45 -27.78
C ALA A 239 23.35 -37.21 -26.50
N ALA A 240 22.73 -36.58 -25.51
CA ALA A 240 22.43 -37.15 -24.17
C ALA A 240 21.07 -36.66 -23.64
N PRO A 241 19.97 -36.89 -24.42
CA PRO A 241 18.65 -36.34 -24.06
C PRO A 241 18.05 -36.95 -22.80
N ASP A 242 18.55 -38.11 -22.40
CA ASP A 242 18.13 -38.89 -21.23
C ASP A 242 18.89 -38.53 -19.95
N GLU A 243 19.91 -37.67 -20.05
CA GLU A 243 20.71 -37.25 -18.90
C GLU A 243 20.21 -35.89 -18.29
N GLY A 244 19.28 -35.19 -18.97
CA GLY A 244 18.84 -33.87 -18.56
C GLY A 244 17.45 -33.81 -17.93
N HIS A 245 17.25 -32.90 -16.97
CA HIS A 245 15.96 -32.60 -16.37
C HIS A 245 15.48 -31.23 -16.87
N ASN A 246 14.36 -31.21 -17.59
CA ASN A 246 13.94 -30.05 -18.39
C ASN A 246 13.04 -29.09 -17.61
N ALA A 247 13.61 -28.03 -17.05
CA ALA A 247 12.90 -27.00 -16.29
C ALA A 247 11.81 -26.27 -17.10
N VAL A 248 12.00 -26.07 -18.42
CA VAL A 248 10.99 -25.43 -19.28
C VAL A 248 9.79 -26.36 -19.51
N GLN A 249 9.93 -27.66 -19.50
CA GLN A 249 8.79 -28.59 -19.54
C GLN A 249 8.02 -28.59 -18.22
N ALA A 250 8.73 -28.52 -17.07
CA ALA A 250 8.09 -28.35 -15.75
C ALA A 250 7.26 -27.04 -15.72
N LEU A 251 7.85 -25.92 -16.12
CA LEU A 251 7.17 -24.63 -16.25
C LEU A 251 5.92 -24.70 -17.15
N ALA A 252 6.03 -25.26 -18.37
CA ALA A 252 4.92 -25.37 -19.31
C ALA A 252 3.76 -26.21 -18.74
N THR A 253 4.08 -27.31 -18.05
CA THR A 253 3.10 -28.18 -17.39
C THR A 253 2.44 -27.47 -16.19
N ALA A 254 3.21 -26.73 -15.38
CA ALA A 254 2.70 -25.92 -14.29
C ALA A 254 1.70 -24.87 -14.77
N ILE A 255 2.05 -24.08 -15.80
CA ILE A 255 1.17 -23.03 -16.35
C ILE A 255 -0.17 -23.62 -16.80
N GLN A 256 -0.16 -24.66 -17.61
CA GLN A 256 -1.40 -25.28 -18.14
C GLN A 256 -2.31 -25.77 -17.00
N ASN A 257 -1.74 -26.38 -15.98
CA ASN A 257 -2.51 -26.94 -14.87
C ASN A 257 -2.92 -25.90 -13.82
N CYS A 258 -2.18 -24.79 -13.65
CA CYS A 258 -2.62 -23.64 -12.85
C CYS A 258 -3.92 -23.05 -13.42
N TYR A 259 -4.00 -22.84 -14.73
CA TYR A 259 -5.24 -22.36 -15.37
C TYR A 259 -6.39 -23.38 -15.33
N ALA A 260 -6.09 -24.67 -15.18
CA ALA A 260 -7.08 -25.75 -15.03
C ALA A 260 -7.62 -25.92 -13.59
N ILE A 261 -7.10 -25.20 -12.60
CA ILE A 261 -7.62 -25.25 -11.22
C ILE A 261 -9.10 -24.86 -11.21
N PRO A 262 -10.01 -25.70 -10.67
CA PRO A 262 -11.43 -25.37 -10.58
C PRO A 262 -11.65 -24.09 -9.78
N ARG A 263 -12.49 -23.20 -10.30
CA ARG A 263 -12.93 -22.01 -9.57
C ARG A 263 -13.86 -22.40 -8.44
N HIS A 264 -13.84 -21.66 -7.33
CA HIS A 264 -14.64 -21.99 -6.15
C HIS A 264 -16.11 -21.57 -6.35
N GLN A 265 -17.05 -22.34 -5.80
CA GLN A 265 -18.48 -22.06 -5.91
C GLN A 265 -18.94 -20.90 -5.01
N ASP A 266 -18.23 -20.65 -3.91
CA ASP A 266 -18.62 -19.68 -2.88
C ASP A 266 -18.18 -18.24 -3.22
N GLY A 267 -17.42 -18.05 -4.29
CA GLY A 267 -17.03 -16.71 -4.72
C GLY A 267 -16.00 -16.67 -5.84
N ALA A 268 -15.67 -15.46 -6.25
CA ALA A 268 -14.69 -15.23 -7.29
C ALA A 268 -13.30 -15.67 -6.86
N THR A 269 -12.62 -16.44 -7.72
CA THR A 269 -11.23 -16.84 -7.59
C THR A 269 -10.50 -16.66 -8.90
N ARG A 270 -9.23 -16.28 -8.86
CA ARG A 270 -8.37 -16.06 -10.05
C ARG A 270 -6.99 -16.65 -9.85
N VAL A 271 -6.34 -16.98 -10.96
CA VAL A 271 -4.91 -17.28 -11.04
C VAL A 271 -4.39 -16.73 -12.36
N ASN A 272 -3.21 -16.17 -12.33
CA ASN A 272 -2.51 -15.68 -13.50
C ASN A 272 -1.02 -16.00 -13.40
N CYS A 273 -0.42 -16.49 -14.50
CA CYS A 273 1.02 -16.64 -14.66
C CYS A 273 1.47 -15.50 -15.62
N GLY A 274 1.79 -14.34 -15.04
CA GLY A 274 1.93 -13.09 -15.77
C GLY A 274 3.28 -12.91 -16.48
N VAL A 275 4.36 -13.44 -15.88
CA VAL A 275 5.72 -13.39 -16.45
C VAL A 275 6.29 -14.79 -16.44
N VAL A 276 6.94 -15.19 -17.54
CA VAL A 276 7.54 -16.53 -17.66
C VAL A 276 8.82 -16.47 -18.49
N GLY A 277 9.78 -17.31 -18.18
CA GLY A 277 11.03 -17.42 -18.95
C GLY A 277 11.82 -18.65 -18.61
N GLY A 278 12.86 -18.93 -19.41
CA GLY A 278 13.78 -20.03 -19.15
C GLY A 278 14.57 -20.50 -20.39
N GLY A 279 15.61 -21.31 -20.12
CA GLY A 279 16.51 -21.87 -21.12
C GLY A 279 17.58 -20.90 -21.61
N THR A 280 18.62 -21.48 -22.25
CA THR A 280 19.81 -20.73 -22.70
C THR A 280 20.10 -20.91 -24.19
N ALA A 281 19.97 -22.13 -24.75
CA ALA A 281 20.23 -22.43 -26.14
C ALA A 281 19.38 -23.59 -26.68
N ALA A 282 19.09 -23.59 -27.97
CA ALA A 282 18.21 -24.57 -28.60
C ALA A 282 18.70 -26.04 -28.56
N ASN A 283 20.00 -26.26 -28.37
CA ASN A 283 20.63 -27.59 -28.30
C ASN A 283 21.01 -28.03 -26.88
N ILE A 284 20.56 -27.28 -25.85
CA ILE A 284 20.76 -27.60 -24.42
C ILE A 284 19.39 -27.86 -23.78
N ILE A 285 19.25 -28.94 -23.02
CA ILE A 285 18.11 -29.16 -22.14
C ILE A 285 18.13 -28.06 -21.06
N PRO A 286 17.05 -27.25 -20.93
CA PRO A 286 17.04 -26.11 -20.02
C PRO A 286 17.17 -26.55 -18.55
N GLU A 287 18.19 -26.03 -17.85
CA GLU A 287 18.38 -26.24 -16.41
C GLU A 287 17.61 -25.28 -15.53
N SER A 288 17.14 -24.14 -16.10
CA SER A 288 16.42 -23.13 -15.34
C SER A 288 15.21 -22.61 -16.07
N ALA A 289 14.14 -22.34 -15.33
CA ALA A 289 12.95 -21.64 -15.80
C ALA A 289 12.29 -20.94 -14.61
N PHE A 290 11.51 -19.90 -14.88
CA PHE A 290 10.81 -19.15 -13.84
C PHE A 290 9.42 -18.69 -14.31
N MET A 291 8.56 -18.42 -13.33
CA MET A 291 7.30 -17.71 -13.55
C MET A 291 6.92 -16.85 -12.33
N HIS A 292 6.22 -15.74 -12.60
CA HIS A 292 5.57 -14.92 -11.59
C HIS A 292 4.09 -15.22 -11.61
N VAL A 293 3.54 -15.55 -10.43
CA VAL A 293 2.17 -16.01 -10.27
C VAL A 293 1.40 -15.07 -9.35
N GLU A 294 0.18 -14.75 -9.77
CA GLU A 294 -0.80 -14.07 -8.95
C GLU A 294 -1.99 -14.99 -8.71
N VAL A 295 -2.45 -15.06 -7.46
CA VAL A 295 -3.72 -15.68 -7.10
C VAL A 295 -4.58 -14.67 -6.37
N ARG A 296 -5.91 -14.66 -6.66
CA ARG A 296 -6.87 -13.78 -5.99
C ARG A 296 -8.10 -14.57 -5.53
N GLY A 297 -8.71 -14.08 -4.46
CA GLY A 297 -10.00 -14.52 -3.97
C GLY A 297 -10.86 -13.35 -3.53
N ARG A 298 -12.19 -13.51 -3.59
CA ARG A 298 -13.11 -12.52 -3.00
C ARG A 298 -12.88 -12.39 -1.48
N THR A 299 -12.45 -13.47 -0.83
CA THR A 299 -12.08 -13.49 0.57
C THR A 299 -10.69 -14.10 0.73
N THR A 300 -10.08 -13.89 1.89
CA THR A 300 -8.76 -14.45 2.26
C THR A 300 -8.77 -15.97 2.15
N GLU A 301 -9.86 -16.65 2.57
CA GLU A 301 -9.97 -18.12 2.48
C GLU A 301 -10.02 -18.58 1.02
N LEU A 302 -10.73 -17.85 0.15
CA LEU A 302 -10.81 -18.19 -1.28
C LEU A 302 -9.46 -17.95 -2.00
N MET A 303 -8.72 -16.93 -1.62
CA MET A 303 -7.35 -16.71 -2.09
C MET A 303 -6.44 -17.85 -1.61
N GLY A 304 -6.51 -18.20 -0.32
CA GLY A 304 -5.78 -19.34 0.27
C GLY A 304 -6.07 -20.66 -0.45
N TYR A 305 -7.33 -20.92 -0.79
CA TYR A 305 -7.70 -22.09 -1.63
C TYR A 305 -6.95 -22.08 -2.97
N MET A 306 -6.91 -20.93 -3.66
CA MET A 306 -6.21 -20.83 -4.94
C MET A 306 -4.70 -21.01 -4.79
N LYS A 307 -4.10 -20.40 -3.75
CA LYS A 307 -2.67 -20.50 -3.43
C LYS A 307 -2.28 -21.94 -3.19
N GLU A 308 -2.98 -22.64 -2.28
CA GLU A 308 -2.72 -24.07 -1.98
C GLU A 308 -2.77 -24.94 -3.24
N LYS A 309 -3.79 -24.74 -4.08
CA LYS A 309 -3.93 -25.50 -5.32
C LYS A 309 -2.85 -25.17 -6.34
N ALA A 310 -2.46 -23.90 -6.48
CA ALA A 310 -1.40 -23.48 -7.38
C ALA A 310 -0.05 -24.05 -6.97
N VAL A 311 0.33 -23.91 -5.70
CA VAL A 311 1.58 -24.48 -5.16
C VAL A 311 1.65 -25.99 -5.41
N ARG A 312 0.60 -26.73 -5.05
CA ARG A 312 0.55 -28.18 -5.28
C ARG A 312 0.69 -28.57 -6.75
N VAL A 313 0.06 -27.83 -7.67
CA VAL A 313 0.16 -28.06 -9.11
C VAL A 313 1.58 -27.83 -9.60
N ILE A 314 2.22 -26.76 -9.14
CA ILE A 314 3.58 -26.37 -9.50
C ILE A 314 4.60 -27.41 -9.01
N GLU A 315 4.51 -27.82 -7.73
CA GLU A 315 5.34 -28.89 -7.16
C GLU A 315 5.19 -30.20 -7.93
N SER A 316 3.94 -30.61 -8.24
CA SER A 316 3.69 -31.81 -9.02
C SER A 316 4.26 -31.72 -10.44
N ALA A 317 4.24 -30.54 -11.05
CA ALA A 317 4.83 -30.33 -12.38
C ALA A 317 6.36 -30.41 -12.32
N ALA A 318 7.00 -29.90 -11.27
CA ALA A 318 8.44 -30.04 -11.05
C ALA A 318 8.84 -31.51 -10.89
N ASP A 319 8.13 -32.24 -10.02
CA ASP A 319 8.35 -33.68 -9.78
C ASP A 319 8.22 -34.53 -11.05
N MET A 320 7.30 -34.20 -11.97
CA MET A 320 7.13 -34.93 -13.25
C MET A 320 8.38 -34.92 -14.12
N TYR A 321 9.23 -33.89 -13.98
CA TYR A 321 10.45 -33.71 -14.78
C TYR A 321 11.72 -33.75 -13.94
N GLU A 322 11.63 -34.24 -12.70
CA GLU A 322 12.76 -34.38 -11.77
C GLU A 322 13.48 -33.03 -11.55
N CYS A 323 12.73 -31.93 -11.49
CA CYS A 323 13.23 -30.60 -11.20
C CYS A 323 12.96 -30.20 -9.74
N ASP A 324 13.85 -29.43 -9.14
CA ASP A 324 13.60 -28.71 -7.90
C ASP A 324 12.75 -27.47 -8.18
N VAL A 325 12.00 -27.01 -7.16
CA VAL A 325 11.21 -25.78 -7.25
C VAL A 325 11.32 -24.97 -5.98
N GLU A 326 11.51 -23.65 -6.12
CA GLU A 326 11.55 -22.69 -5.02
C GLU A 326 10.45 -21.64 -5.20
N PHE A 327 9.88 -21.18 -4.07
CA PHE A 327 8.83 -20.16 -4.02
C PHE A 327 9.32 -18.98 -3.20
N THR A 328 9.13 -17.76 -3.74
CA THR A 328 9.40 -16.51 -3.02
C THR A 328 8.15 -15.64 -3.05
N GLU A 329 7.57 -15.35 -1.89
CA GLU A 329 6.45 -14.40 -1.79
C GLU A 329 6.94 -12.99 -2.04
N ILE A 330 6.20 -12.22 -2.87
CA ILE A 330 6.55 -10.85 -3.24
C ILE A 330 5.43 -9.84 -2.98
N GLY A 331 4.24 -10.30 -2.58
CA GLY A 331 3.14 -9.41 -2.22
C GLY A 331 1.96 -10.20 -1.67
N GLU A 332 1.29 -9.65 -0.66
CA GLU A 332 0.10 -10.26 -0.07
C GLU A 332 -0.82 -9.16 0.49
N ALA A 333 -2.13 -9.30 0.28
CA ALA A 333 -3.14 -8.53 0.98
C ALA A 333 -4.36 -9.42 1.27
N PRO A 334 -4.91 -9.41 2.49
CA PRO A 334 -6.16 -10.07 2.81
C PRO A 334 -7.36 -9.28 2.30
N SER A 335 -8.55 -9.88 2.35
CA SER A 335 -9.80 -9.13 2.20
C SER A 335 -10.16 -8.46 3.53
N ALA A 336 -10.86 -7.33 3.48
CA ALA A 336 -11.47 -6.70 4.64
C ALA A 336 -12.82 -6.08 4.26
N GLU A 337 -13.62 -5.76 5.26
CA GLU A 337 -14.86 -5.01 5.12
C GLU A 337 -14.88 -3.89 6.18
N SER A 338 -15.44 -2.74 5.83
CA SER A 338 -15.60 -1.61 6.74
C SER A 338 -16.72 -1.88 7.75
N ASP A 339 -16.48 -1.63 9.05
CA ASP A 339 -17.48 -1.81 10.10
C ASP A 339 -18.59 -0.75 9.98
N GLN A 340 -19.86 -1.22 9.96
CA GLN A 340 -21.03 -0.36 9.72
C GLN A 340 -21.12 0.80 10.69
N SER A 341 -20.76 0.59 11.93
CA SER A 341 -20.79 1.59 12.98
C SER A 341 -19.89 2.80 12.71
N LEU A 342 -18.70 2.57 12.13
CA LEU A 342 -17.78 3.62 11.70
C LEU A 342 -18.26 4.28 10.42
N VAL A 343 -18.76 3.47 9.48
CA VAL A 343 -19.38 3.98 8.24
C VAL A 343 -20.53 4.94 8.54
N ASP A 344 -21.40 4.60 9.49
CA ASP A 344 -22.51 5.47 9.90
C ASP A 344 -22.02 6.82 10.45
N ILE A 345 -20.96 6.81 11.27
CA ILE A 345 -20.37 8.03 11.83
C ILE A 345 -19.75 8.89 10.74
N VAL A 346 -18.90 8.30 9.88
CA VAL A 346 -18.26 9.04 8.78
C VAL A 346 -19.29 9.62 7.82
N ASN A 347 -20.32 8.85 7.45
CA ASN A 347 -21.38 9.30 6.56
C ASN A 347 -22.19 10.46 7.17
N GLU A 348 -22.49 10.40 8.48
CA GLU A 348 -23.17 11.50 9.18
C GLU A 348 -22.29 12.75 9.25
N VAL A 349 -21.02 12.62 9.59
CA VAL A 349 -20.06 13.74 9.64
C VAL A 349 -19.89 14.37 8.27
N ALA A 350 -19.66 13.56 7.23
CA ALA A 350 -19.53 14.03 5.86
C ALA A 350 -20.79 14.77 5.38
N GLY A 351 -21.99 14.20 5.65
CA GLY A 351 -23.26 14.82 5.27
C GLY A 351 -23.55 16.16 5.96
N ASN A 352 -22.89 16.44 7.09
CA ASN A 352 -23.00 17.71 7.82
C ASN A 352 -21.88 18.72 7.47
N SER A 353 -20.86 18.29 6.71
CA SER A 353 -19.75 19.16 6.33
C SER A 353 -20.16 20.12 5.19
N PRO A 354 -19.90 21.43 5.33
CA PRO A 354 -20.15 22.39 4.24
C PRO A 354 -19.19 22.25 3.04
N LEU A 355 -18.12 21.45 3.19
CA LEU A 355 -17.13 21.18 2.15
C LEU A 355 -17.52 19.98 1.27
N VAL A 356 -18.46 19.15 1.75
CA VAL A 356 -18.92 17.94 1.07
C VAL A 356 -20.15 18.26 0.22
N SER A 357 -20.09 17.93 -1.05
CA SER A 357 -21.19 18.14 -2.01
C SER A 357 -22.14 16.93 -2.08
N SER A 358 -21.62 15.74 -1.87
CA SER A 358 -22.38 14.47 -1.84
C SER A 358 -21.69 13.43 -0.98
N THR A 359 -22.49 12.51 -0.44
CA THR A 359 -22.00 11.36 0.32
C THR A 359 -22.51 10.05 -0.26
N MET A 360 -21.69 9.02 -0.21
CA MET A 360 -22.07 7.65 -0.47
C MET A 360 -21.75 6.80 0.77
N GLU A 361 -22.70 5.98 1.18
CA GLU A 361 -22.50 5.13 2.37
C GLU A 361 -21.42 4.09 2.14
N ARG A 362 -21.46 3.40 0.98
CA ARG A 362 -20.50 2.34 0.63
C ARG A 362 -20.25 2.30 -0.86
N ASP A 363 -19.02 1.93 -1.23
CA ASP A 363 -18.66 1.52 -2.57
C ASP A 363 -17.65 0.36 -2.53
N THR A 364 -17.34 -0.20 -3.69
CA THR A 364 -16.48 -1.37 -3.83
C THR A 364 -15.17 -0.99 -4.52
N LEU A 365 -14.04 -1.23 -3.88
CA LEU A 365 -12.72 -0.98 -4.48
C LEU A 365 -12.51 -1.84 -5.73
N GLY A 366 -12.86 -3.12 -5.67
CA GLY A 366 -12.63 -4.06 -6.77
C GLY A 366 -11.16 -4.39 -7.05
N GLY A 367 -10.26 -3.85 -6.25
CA GLY A 367 -8.81 -4.04 -6.23
C GLY A 367 -8.33 -4.71 -4.96
N SER A 368 -7.01 -4.70 -4.75
CA SER A 368 -6.36 -5.15 -3.52
C SER A 368 -5.64 -3.96 -2.89
N GLU A 369 -5.57 -3.94 -1.57
CA GLU A 369 -5.03 -2.87 -0.76
C GLU A 369 -4.45 -3.49 0.52
N ASP A 370 -3.22 -3.21 0.88
CA ASP A 370 -2.59 -3.87 2.03
C ASP A 370 -2.87 -3.18 3.39
N ALA A 371 -3.56 -2.02 3.40
CA ALA A 371 -4.20 -1.49 4.61
C ALA A 371 -5.17 -2.50 5.25
N THR A 372 -5.68 -3.44 4.45
CA THR A 372 -6.53 -4.54 4.94
C THR A 372 -5.85 -5.39 6.01
N PHE A 373 -4.53 -5.47 6.06
CA PHE A 373 -3.82 -6.09 7.17
C PHE A 373 -4.01 -5.34 8.48
N LEU A 374 -3.95 -3.99 8.44
CA LEU A 374 -4.16 -3.17 9.63
C LEU A 374 -5.63 -3.24 10.07
N MET A 375 -6.56 -3.22 9.11
CA MET A 375 -7.99 -3.37 9.40
C MET A 375 -8.27 -4.70 10.09
N GLN A 376 -7.78 -5.81 9.53
CA GLN A 376 -7.96 -7.14 10.13
C GLN A 376 -7.31 -7.24 11.52
N GLU A 377 -6.10 -6.70 11.72
CA GLU A 377 -5.43 -6.75 13.01
C GLU A 377 -6.27 -6.07 14.10
N VAL A 378 -6.82 -4.88 13.82
CA VAL A 378 -7.70 -4.17 14.75
C VAL A 378 -8.99 -4.95 14.98
N GLN A 379 -9.64 -5.46 13.94
CA GLN A 379 -10.87 -6.25 14.05
C GLN A 379 -10.65 -7.57 14.81
N ASP A 380 -9.55 -8.27 14.57
CA ASP A 380 -9.19 -9.53 15.28
C ASP A 380 -8.91 -9.26 16.76
N ASN A 381 -8.40 -8.09 17.12
CA ASN A 381 -8.20 -7.65 18.51
C ASN A 381 -9.49 -7.14 19.17
N GLY A 382 -10.61 -7.12 18.45
CA GLY A 382 -11.93 -6.74 18.95
C GLY A 382 -12.28 -5.26 18.78
N GLY A 383 -11.46 -4.50 18.05
CA GLY A 383 -11.74 -3.14 17.60
C GLY A 383 -12.60 -3.11 16.34
N GLU A 384 -12.77 -1.92 15.77
CA GLU A 384 -13.51 -1.68 14.52
C GLU A 384 -12.65 -0.91 13.52
N ALA A 385 -12.83 -1.19 12.23
CA ALA A 385 -12.07 -0.53 11.17
C ALA A 385 -12.98 -0.10 10.01
N ALA A 386 -12.67 1.02 9.36
CA ALA A 386 -13.30 1.43 8.11
C ALA A 386 -12.30 2.08 7.17
N TYR A 387 -12.55 1.95 5.87
CA TYR A 387 -11.76 2.57 4.82
C TYR A 387 -12.60 3.62 4.10
N VAL A 388 -12.13 4.86 4.11
CA VAL A 388 -12.86 6.05 3.62
C VAL A 388 -12.30 6.48 2.27
N CYS A 389 -13.14 6.84 1.31
CA CYS A 389 -12.69 7.50 0.09
C CYS A 389 -13.03 8.98 0.13
N ILE A 390 -12.04 9.80 -0.20
CA ILE A 390 -12.18 11.24 -0.42
C ILE A 390 -12.08 11.50 -1.93
N GLY A 391 -13.15 11.92 -2.56
CA GLY A 391 -13.19 12.17 -3.99
C GLY A 391 -12.20 13.26 -4.44
N THR A 392 -11.62 13.06 -5.61
CA THR A 392 -10.87 14.07 -6.36
C THR A 392 -11.17 13.95 -7.84
N SER A 393 -11.41 15.08 -8.49
CA SER A 393 -11.56 15.11 -9.94
C SER A 393 -10.18 15.11 -10.59
N HIS A 394 -9.95 14.17 -11.46
CA HIS A 394 -8.71 14.05 -12.23
C HIS A 394 -9.03 13.75 -13.70
N PRO A 395 -8.18 14.20 -14.65
CA PRO A 395 -8.48 14.06 -16.07
C PRO A 395 -8.41 12.61 -16.56
N THR A 396 -7.69 11.75 -15.83
CA THR A 396 -7.44 10.33 -16.17
C THR A 396 -7.45 9.51 -14.89
N GLY A 397 -7.60 8.20 -14.98
CA GLY A 397 -7.61 7.31 -13.80
C GLY A 397 -6.27 7.23 -13.07
N HIS A 398 -6.28 6.60 -11.91
CA HIS A 398 -5.07 6.24 -11.15
C HIS A 398 -4.07 5.47 -12.04
N HIS A 399 -2.80 5.51 -11.68
CA HIS A 399 -1.70 4.85 -12.38
C HIS A 399 -1.51 5.34 -13.84
N THR A 400 -1.94 6.57 -14.13
CA THR A 400 -1.70 7.21 -15.43
C THR A 400 -0.70 8.35 -15.31
N ALA A 401 0.03 8.63 -16.39
CA ALA A 401 1.07 9.67 -16.40
C ALA A 401 0.57 11.10 -16.20
N THR A 402 -0.75 11.32 -16.21
CA THR A 402 -1.40 12.61 -16.04
C THR A 402 -2.34 12.65 -14.84
N PHE A 403 -2.23 11.66 -13.95
CA PHE A 403 -2.95 11.69 -12.67
C PHE A 403 -2.51 12.90 -11.84
N ASP A 404 -3.44 13.52 -11.16
CA ASP A 404 -3.19 14.58 -10.18
C ASP A 404 -4.39 14.65 -9.22
N VAL A 405 -4.20 15.24 -8.06
CA VAL A 405 -5.21 15.44 -7.03
C VAL A 405 -5.62 16.91 -6.99
N GLU A 406 -6.92 17.22 -7.09
CA GLU A 406 -7.40 18.57 -6.81
C GLU A 406 -7.17 18.91 -5.33
N GLU A 407 -6.44 19.99 -5.06
CA GLU A 407 -5.96 20.34 -3.71
C GLU A 407 -7.12 20.66 -2.75
N GLU A 408 -8.30 21.02 -3.26
CA GLU A 408 -9.53 21.17 -2.46
C GLU A 408 -9.93 19.86 -1.74
N SER A 409 -9.51 18.69 -2.25
CA SER A 409 -9.72 17.39 -1.59
C SER A 409 -8.99 17.30 -0.25
N ILE A 410 -7.91 18.06 -0.04
CA ILE A 410 -7.18 18.14 1.24
C ILE A 410 -8.08 18.72 2.33
N ASP A 411 -8.79 19.83 2.03
CA ASP A 411 -9.72 20.43 2.99
C ASP A 411 -10.83 19.47 3.39
N VAL A 412 -11.41 18.78 2.39
CA VAL A 412 -12.47 17.79 2.61
C VAL A 412 -11.97 16.64 3.51
N ALA A 413 -10.79 16.10 3.20
CA ALA A 413 -10.19 15.02 3.97
C ALA A 413 -9.92 15.42 5.41
N VAL A 414 -9.25 16.55 5.63
CA VAL A 414 -8.91 17.04 6.96
C VAL A 414 -10.17 17.32 7.78
N ASP A 415 -11.18 17.97 7.20
CA ASP A 415 -12.45 18.29 7.88
C ASP A 415 -13.22 17.01 8.26
N VAL A 416 -13.41 16.09 7.32
CA VAL A 416 -14.23 14.90 7.53
C VAL A 416 -13.52 13.91 8.46
N LEU A 417 -12.24 13.62 8.24
CA LEU A 417 -11.52 12.63 9.05
C LEU A 417 -11.31 13.13 10.48
N SER A 418 -10.90 14.39 10.69
CA SER A 418 -10.71 14.92 12.04
C SER A 418 -12.03 14.94 12.83
N LYS A 419 -13.14 15.39 12.23
CA LYS A 419 -14.44 15.39 12.88
C LYS A 419 -14.97 13.98 13.14
N SER A 420 -14.69 13.02 12.24
CA SER A 420 -15.06 11.62 12.44
C SER A 420 -14.31 11.03 13.64
N ILE A 421 -13.01 11.30 13.77
CA ILE A 421 -12.21 10.88 14.93
C ILE A 421 -12.75 11.49 16.22
N LEU A 422 -13.08 12.76 16.23
CA LEU A 422 -13.68 13.43 17.38
C LEU A 422 -15.04 12.84 17.77
N GLU A 423 -15.87 12.54 16.77
CA GLU A 423 -17.20 11.97 16.99
C GLU A 423 -17.12 10.51 17.50
N ILE A 424 -16.17 9.71 16.96
CA ILE A 424 -15.88 8.36 17.47
C ILE A 424 -15.49 8.43 18.95
N ALA A 425 -14.56 9.31 19.31
CA ALA A 425 -14.12 9.48 20.69
C ALA A 425 -15.28 9.92 21.62
N ALA A 426 -16.16 10.82 21.15
CA ALA A 426 -17.29 11.32 21.93
C ALA A 426 -18.39 10.28 22.16
N ARG A 427 -18.67 9.41 21.18
CA ARG A 427 -19.75 8.39 21.26
C ARG A 427 -19.33 7.12 21.99
N ARG A 428 -18.02 6.85 22.05
CA ARG A 428 -17.47 5.57 22.50
C ARG A 428 -16.29 5.79 23.47
N PRO A 429 -16.53 6.43 24.63
CA PRO A 429 -15.50 6.76 25.62
C PRO A 429 -14.94 5.53 26.33
#